data_65ac0cfab7345ec1891a9e86194226ab
#
_entry.id   65ac0cfab7345ec1891a9e86194226ab
#
_cell.length_a   1.000
_cell.length_b   1.000
_cell.length_c   1.000
_cell.angle_alpha   90.00
_cell.angle_beta   90.00
_cell.angle_gamma   90.00
#
_symmetry.space_group_name_H-M   'P 1'
#
loop_
_entity.id
_entity.type
_entity.pdbx_description
1 polymer ?
#
loop_
_entity_poly.entity_id
_entity_poly.type
_entity_poly.pdbx_seq_one_letter_code
_entity_poly.pdbx_strand_id
1 'polypeptide(L)'
;MVQMTQALVHSRQDMHVMLRFAHRVTLVYVVLIASLFYTPMRDVILTRIMGLPHTLSSYATPGVQMVLLIVVVWGYASLFRGLLSAMRRTGAIAGSAVIRLLVVTAVGSVTLIAPHLNGAAVGVAAVSAAFLTEALILGLRLVYCNREVGPLFARER
;
A
#
# COMPACT_ATOMS: atom_id res chain seq x y z
N MET A 1 0.83 -10.90 5.51
CA MET A 1 1.15 -11.24 4.10
C MET A 1 2.63 -11.58 3.88
N VAL A 2 3.59 -10.76 4.31
CA VAL A 2 5.03 -11.02 4.10
C VAL A 2 5.47 -12.41 4.57
N GLN A 3 5.12 -12.81 5.79
CA GLN A 3 5.49 -14.13 6.35
C GLN A 3 4.85 -15.30 5.59
N MET A 4 3.60 -15.16 5.16
CA MET A 4 2.93 -16.20 4.33
C MET A 4 3.60 -16.37 2.97
N THR A 5 4.02 -15.28 2.35
CA THR A 5 4.70 -15.31 1.06
C THR A 5 6.04 -16.02 1.15
N GLN A 6 6.79 -15.78 2.23
CA GLN A 6 8.08 -16.44 2.48
C GLN A 6 7.96 -17.95 2.69
N ALA A 7 6.86 -18.39 3.32
CA ALA A 7 6.64 -19.81 3.65
C ALA A 7 6.06 -20.63 2.48
N LEU A 8 5.31 -20.01 1.57
CA LEU A 8 4.51 -20.71 0.57
C LEU A 8 5.06 -20.63 -0.86
N VAL A 9 5.93 -19.68 -1.18
CA VAL A 9 6.40 -19.49 -2.56
C VAL A 9 7.68 -20.26 -2.80
N HIS A 10 7.56 -21.47 -3.36
CA HIS A 10 8.69 -22.30 -3.79
C HIS A 10 8.72 -22.50 -5.31
N SER A 11 7.63 -22.14 -6.02
CA SER A 11 7.53 -22.30 -7.47
C SER A 11 6.85 -21.12 -8.15
N ARG A 12 6.96 -21.03 -9.50
CA ARG A 12 6.22 -20.01 -10.29
C ARG A 12 4.70 -20.16 -10.20
N GLN A 13 4.23 -21.39 -10.04
CA GLN A 13 2.78 -21.66 -9.91
C GLN A 13 2.27 -21.09 -8.58
N ASP A 14 3.04 -21.23 -7.50
CA ASP A 14 2.70 -20.70 -6.18
C ASP A 14 2.61 -19.16 -6.21
N MET A 15 3.46 -18.50 -7.01
CA MET A 15 3.42 -17.05 -7.19
C MET A 15 2.08 -16.58 -7.81
N HIS A 16 1.56 -17.28 -8.81
CA HIS A 16 0.27 -16.95 -9.42
C HIS A 16 -0.92 -17.21 -8.48
N VAL A 17 -0.85 -18.26 -7.68
CA VAL A 17 -1.86 -18.55 -6.65
C VAL A 17 -1.84 -17.45 -5.58
N MET A 18 -0.64 -17.06 -5.13
CA MET A 18 -0.46 -16.02 -4.13
C MET A 18 -0.94 -14.64 -4.62
N LEU A 19 -0.67 -14.29 -5.88
CA LEU A 19 -1.19 -13.07 -6.50
C LEU A 19 -2.72 -13.05 -6.54
N ARG A 20 -3.34 -14.15 -6.94
CA ARG A 20 -4.82 -14.26 -6.94
C ARG A 20 -5.40 -14.16 -5.54
N PHE A 21 -4.77 -14.80 -4.57
CA PHE A 21 -5.18 -14.71 -3.17
C PHE A 21 -5.06 -13.28 -2.65
N ALA A 22 -3.91 -12.63 -2.87
CA ALA A 22 -3.69 -11.25 -2.46
C ALA A 22 -4.71 -10.30 -3.11
N HIS A 23 -5.02 -10.49 -4.38
CA HIS A 23 -6.04 -9.70 -5.08
C HIS A 23 -7.43 -9.86 -4.45
N ARG A 24 -7.84 -11.08 -4.15
CA ARG A 24 -9.14 -11.35 -3.47
C ARG A 24 -9.19 -10.72 -2.09
N VAL A 25 -8.14 -10.87 -1.30
CA VAL A 25 -8.06 -10.27 0.03
C VAL A 25 -8.10 -8.74 -0.05
N THR A 26 -7.34 -8.14 -0.97
CA THR A 26 -7.37 -6.69 -1.20
C THR A 26 -8.77 -6.23 -1.62
N LEU A 27 -9.46 -6.96 -2.50
CA LEU A 27 -10.82 -6.65 -2.92
C LEU A 27 -11.80 -6.64 -1.73
N VAL A 28 -11.72 -7.65 -0.87
CA VAL A 28 -12.55 -7.71 0.35
C VAL A 28 -12.30 -6.50 1.25
N TYR A 29 -11.02 -6.13 1.46
CA TYR A 29 -10.68 -4.94 2.24
C TYR A 29 -11.18 -3.65 1.58
N VAL A 30 -11.08 -3.52 0.25
CA VAL A 30 -11.58 -2.37 -0.51
C VAL A 30 -13.09 -2.23 -0.33
N VAL A 31 -13.85 -3.32 -0.48
CA VAL A 31 -15.31 -3.31 -0.29
C VAL A 31 -15.67 -2.94 1.15
N LEU A 32 -14.98 -3.50 2.13
CA LEU A 32 -15.20 -3.22 3.54
C LEU A 32 -14.91 -1.76 3.89
N ILE A 33 -13.77 -1.22 3.48
CA ILE A 33 -13.38 0.19 3.72
C ILE A 33 -14.31 1.14 2.95
N ALA A 34 -14.67 0.80 1.70
CA ALA A 34 -15.63 1.59 0.95
C ALA A 34 -17.01 1.62 1.65
N SER A 35 -17.51 0.48 2.13
CA SER A 35 -18.78 0.42 2.84
C SER A 35 -18.76 1.24 4.14
N LEU A 36 -17.62 1.31 4.84
CA LEU A 36 -17.49 2.08 6.08
C LEU A 36 -17.41 3.60 5.82
N PHE A 37 -16.64 4.03 4.82
CA PHE A 37 -16.26 5.44 4.67
C PHE A 37 -16.98 6.19 3.54
N TYR A 38 -17.66 5.50 2.62
CA TYR A 38 -18.46 6.13 1.56
C TYR A 38 -19.98 6.06 1.84
N THR A 39 -20.38 5.44 2.96
CA THR A 39 -21.78 5.39 3.41
C THR A 39 -22.01 6.35 4.60
N PRO A 40 -23.26 6.58 5.03
CA PRO A 40 -23.58 7.33 6.24
C PRO A 40 -22.92 6.78 7.52
N MET A 41 -22.44 5.54 7.50
CA MET A 41 -21.69 4.94 8.63
C MET A 41 -20.44 5.74 8.99
N ARG A 42 -19.81 6.43 8.02
CA ARG A 42 -18.69 7.33 8.27
C ARG A 42 -19.01 8.35 9.36
N ASP A 43 -20.18 8.99 9.27
CA ASP A 43 -20.56 10.04 10.22
C ASP A 43 -20.78 9.46 11.63
N VAL A 44 -21.35 8.25 11.71
CA VAL A 44 -21.47 7.52 12.98
C VAL A 44 -20.10 7.19 13.57
N ILE A 45 -19.16 6.73 12.74
CA ILE A 45 -17.79 6.42 13.17
C ILE A 45 -17.08 7.68 13.67
N LEU A 46 -17.07 8.74 12.87
CA LEU A 46 -16.34 9.97 13.21
C LEU A 46 -16.94 10.70 14.39
N THR A 47 -18.29 10.83 14.46
CA THR A 47 -18.94 11.63 15.50
C THR A 47 -19.25 10.83 16.76
N ARG A 48 -19.81 9.60 16.65
CA ARG A 48 -20.24 8.82 17.83
C ARG A 48 -19.13 7.96 18.40
N ILE A 49 -18.33 7.30 17.55
CA ILE A 49 -17.29 6.38 18.04
C ILE A 49 -16.02 7.15 18.39
N MET A 50 -15.58 8.07 17.51
CA MET A 50 -14.36 8.86 17.73
C MET A 50 -14.64 10.16 18.52
N GLY A 51 -15.91 10.56 18.72
CA GLY A 51 -16.28 11.74 19.47
C GLY A 51 -15.88 13.07 18.81
N LEU A 52 -15.68 13.09 17.47
CA LEU A 52 -15.30 14.32 16.79
C LEU A 52 -16.49 15.30 16.67
N PRO A 53 -16.28 16.59 16.93
CA PRO A 53 -17.26 17.63 16.61
C PRO A 53 -17.58 17.62 15.11
N HIS A 54 -18.80 17.99 14.73
CA HIS A 54 -19.25 17.98 13.34
C HIS A 54 -18.35 18.79 12.39
N THR A 55 -17.82 19.91 12.84
CA THR A 55 -16.88 20.74 12.08
C THR A 55 -15.58 20.00 11.77
N LEU A 56 -15.04 19.26 12.72
CA LEU A 56 -13.82 18.51 12.55
C LEU A 56 -14.05 17.24 11.74
N SER A 57 -15.20 16.60 11.89
CA SER A 57 -15.63 15.46 11.08
C SER A 57 -15.73 15.82 9.60
N SER A 58 -16.35 16.96 9.26
CA SER A 58 -16.43 17.42 7.88
C SER A 58 -15.06 17.76 7.29
N TYR A 59 -14.17 18.35 8.08
CA TYR A 59 -12.79 18.62 7.68
C TYR A 59 -11.97 17.35 7.43
N ALA A 60 -12.14 16.31 8.24
CA ALA A 60 -11.43 15.04 8.12
C ALA A 60 -11.95 14.13 6.99
N THR A 61 -13.20 14.32 6.55
CA THR A 61 -13.89 13.49 5.57
C THR A 61 -13.07 13.22 4.30
N PRO A 62 -12.48 14.21 3.60
CA PRO A 62 -11.71 13.95 2.38
C PRO A 62 -10.50 13.04 2.66
N GLY A 63 -9.81 13.26 3.79
CA GLY A 63 -8.69 12.43 4.20
C GLY A 63 -9.12 10.98 4.45
N VAL A 64 -10.21 10.78 5.17
CA VAL A 64 -10.74 9.44 5.49
C VAL A 64 -11.16 8.67 4.22
N GLN A 65 -11.77 9.35 3.25
CA GLN A 65 -12.13 8.73 1.96
C GLN A 65 -10.89 8.31 1.16
N MET A 66 -9.82 9.10 1.22
CA MET A 66 -8.55 8.77 0.55
C MET A 66 -7.83 7.57 1.18
N VAL A 67 -8.17 7.14 2.41
CA VAL A 67 -7.60 5.93 3.04
C VAL A 67 -7.80 4.68 2.19
N LEU A 68 -8.85 4.63 1.37
CA LEU A 68 -9.08 3.53 0.43
C LEU A 68 -7.87 3.31 -0.51
N LEU A 69 -7.25 4.40 -0.99
CA LEU A 69 -6.04 4.31 -1.82
C LEU A 69 -4.88 3.68 -1.07
N ILE A 70 -4.70 4.04 0.21
CA ILE A 70 -3.65 3.45 1.05
C ILE A 70 -3.83 1.94 1.15
N VAL A 71 -5.05 1.46 1.40
CA VAL A 71 -5.33 0.02 1.56
C VAL A 71 -4.93 -0.76 0.31
N VAL A 72 -5.32 -0.25 -0.88
CA VAL A 72 -4.97 -0.90 -2.16
C VAL A 72 -3.47 -0.93 -2.35
N VAL A 73 -2.82 0.22 -2.28
CA VAL A 73 -1.40 0.36 -2.61
C VAL A 73 -0.52 -0.35 -1.57
N TRP A 74 -0.86 -0.24 -0.29
CA TRP A 74 -0.15 -0.93 0.79
C TRP A 74 -0.27 -2.46 0.70
N GLY A 75 -1.43 -2.97 0.26
CA GLY A 75 -1.64 -4.40 0.01
C GLY A 75 -0.65 -4.94 -1.01
N TYR A 76 -0.53 -4.27 -2.17
CA TYR A 76 0.42 -4.66 -3.22
C TYR A 76 1.88 -4.43 -2.81
N ALA A 77 2.21 -3.32 -2.16
CA ALA A 77 3.57 -3.07 -1.66
C ALA A 77 4.00 -4.18 -0.67
N SER A 78 3.10 -4.61 0.21
CA SER A 78 3.36 -5.69 1.17
C SER A 78 3.56 -7.04 0.49
N LEU A 79 2.80 -7.32 -0.57
CA LEU A 79 2.98 -8.52 -1.38
C LEU A 79 4.35 -8.53 -2.07
N PHE A 80 4.73 -7.42 -2.74
CA PHE A 80 6.01 -7.32 -3.42
C PHE A 80 7.20 -7.41 -2.47
N ARG A 81 7.10 -6.80 -1.27
CA ARG A 81 8.10 -6.98 -0.20
C ARG A 81 8.25 -8.46 0.17
N GLY A 82 7.13 -9.18 0.35
CA GLY A 82 7.13 -10.60 0.67
C GLY A 82 7.83 -11.43 -0.41
N LEU A 83 7.52 -11.19 -1.68
CA LEU A 83 8.11 -11.90 -2.81
C LEU A 83 9.63 -11.62 -2.93
N LEU A 84 10.05 -10.35 -2.85
CA LEU A 84 11.47 -9.99 -2.91
C LEU A 84 12.26 -10.51 -1.70
N SER A 85 11.63 -10.56 -0.53
CA SER A 85 12.24 -11.16 0.67
C SER A 85 12.43 -12.68 0.51
N ALA A 86 11.46 -13.38 -0.06
CA ALA A 86 11.58 -14.81 -0.39
C ALA A 86 12.72 -15.07 -1.39
N MET A 87 12.93 -14.14 -2.33
CA MET A 87 14.04 -14.18 -3.30
C MET A 87 15.40 -13.71 -2.71
N ARG A 88 15.49 -13.47 -1.40
CA ARG A 88 16.68 -12.94 -0.69
C ARG A 88 17.20 -11.60 -1.23
N ARG A 89 16.36 -10.79 -1.89
CA ARG A 89 16.72 -9.47 -2.46
C ARG A 89 16.34 -8.33 -1.48
N THR A 90 16.83 -8.41 -0.24
CA THR A 90 16.49 -7.47 0.84
C THR A 90 17.00 -6.05 0.60
N GLY A 91 18.09 -5.86 -0.16
CA GLY A 91 18.62 -4.55 -0.50
C GLY A 91 17.63 -3.66 -1.28
N ALA A 92 16.80 -4.27 -2.15
CA ALA A 92 15.75 -3.54 -2.86
C ALA A 92 14.66 -3.02 -1.90
N ILE A 93 14.35 -3.78 -0.85
CA ILE A 93 13.36 -3.42 0.17
C ILE A 93 13.88 -2.24 1.01
N ALA A 94 15.15 -2.30 1.43
CA ALA A 94 15.77 -1.21 2.19
C ALA A 94 15.82 0.09 1.38
N GLY A 95 16.24 0.02 0.11
CA GLY A 95 16.25 1.18 -0.79
C GLY A 95 14.87 1.80 -1.01
N SER A 96 13.83 0.96 -1.20
CA SER A 96 12.47 1.46 -1.37
C SER A 96 11.92 2.14 -0.12
N ALA A 97 12.32 1.70 1.08
CA ALA A 97 11.93 2.31 2.33
C ALA A 97 12.51 3.74 2.49
N VAL A 98 13.77 3.94 2.08
CA VAL A 98 14.38 5.27 2.07
C VAL A 98 13.65 6.22 1.10
N ILE A 99 13.36 5.75 -0.12
CA ILE A 99 12.63 6.55 -1.10
C ILE A 99 11.23 6.89 -0.59
N ARG A 100 10.54 5.94 0.03
CA ARG A 100 9.24 6.18 0.67
C ARG A 100 9.30 7.30 1.70
N LEU A 101 10.33 7.30 2.56
CA LEU A 101 10.53 8.35 3.55
C LEU A 101 10.72 9.72 2.89
N LEU A 102 11.55 9.79 1.85
CA LEU A 102 11.78 11.03 1.11
C LEU A 102 10.49 11.55 0.46
N VAL A 103 9.68 10.67 -0.14
CA VAL A 103 8.40 11.06 -0.77
C VAL A 103 7.39 11.55 0.28
N VAL A 104 7.25 10.86 1.42
CA VAL A 104 6.36 11.34 2.51
C VAL A 104 6.79 12.71 2.99
N THR A 105 8.09 12.92 3.21
CA THR A 105 8.62 14.21 3.67
C THR A 105 8.40 15.31 2.61
N ALA A 106 8.69 15.02 1.35
CA ALA A 106 8.54 15.98 0.26
C ALA A 106 7.09 16.41 0.04
N VAL A 107 6.16 15.44 0.00
CA VAL A 107 4.73 15.74 -0.18
C VAL A 107 4.14 16.35 1.09
N GLY A 108 4.53 15.88 2.27
CA GLY A 108 4.08 16.43 3.55
C GLY A 108 4.52 17.89 3.76
N SER A 109 5.71 18.27 3.28
CA SER A 109 6.21 19.66 3.38
C SER A 109 5.38 20.66 2.57
N VAL A 110 4.54 20.20 1.64
CA VAL A 110 3.60 21.08 0.91
C VAL A 110 2.66 21.82 1.86
N THR A 111 2.31 21.24 3.02
CA THR A 111 1.50 21.92 4.03
C THR A 111 2.16 23.17 4.62
N LEU A 112 3.50 23.24 4.62
CA LEU A 112 4.24 24.40 5.08
C LEU A 112 4.19 25.55 4.07
N ILE A 113 4.11 25.21 2.77
CA ILE A 113 4.10 26.18 1.67
C ILE A 113 2.67 26.66 1.40
N ALA A 114 1.69 25.77 1.56
CA ALA A 114 0.29 26.02 1.25
C ALA A 114 -0.62 25.69 2.45
N PRO A 115 -0.60 26.51 3.52
CA PRO A 115 -1.33 26.24 4.77
C PRO A 115 -2.87 26.27 4.62
N HIS A 116 -3.38 26.77 3.49
CA HIS A 116 -4.80 26.79 3.16
C HIS A 116 -5.32 25.41 2.71
N LEU A 117 -4.45 24.46 2.41
CA LEU A 117 -4.85 23.11 2.05
C LEU A 117 -5.30 22.31 3.27
N ASN A 118 -6.22 21.37 3.03
CA ASN A 118 -6.69 20.47 4.06
C ASN A 118 -5.53 19.53 4.48
N GLY A 119 -4.94 19.77 5.64
CA GLY A 119 -3.78 19.02 6.15
C GLY A 119 -4.06 17.52 6.31
N ALA A 120 -5.30 17.13 6.65
CA ALA A 120 -5.68 15.73 6.74
C ALA A 120 -5.63 15.06 5.36
N ALA A 121 -6.15 15.71 4.32
CA ALA A 121 -6.11 15.21 2.96
C ALA A 121 -4.67 15.16 2.42
N VAL A 122 -3.86 16.20 2.66
CA VAL A 122 -2.44 16.22 2.25
C VAL A 122 -1.64 15.13 2.96
N GLY A 123 -1.86 14.90 4.25
CA GLY A 123 -1.19 13.83 5.00
C GLY A 123 -1.50 12.44 4.42
N VAL A 124 -2.77 12.16 4.13
CA VAL A 124 -3.17 10.88 3.52
C VAL A 124 -2.66 10.78 2.09
N ALA A 125 -2.65 11.86 1.31
CA ALA A 125 -2.09 11.89 -0.03
C ALA A 125 -0.57 11.62 -0.02
N ALA A 126 0.17 12.21 0.93
CA ALA A 126 1.59 11.97 1.10
C ALA A 126 1.91 10.51 1.37
N VAL A 127 1.18 9.89 2.28
CA VAL A 127 1.33 8.46 2.61
C VAL A 127 0.95 7.59 1.40
N SER A 128 -0.13 7.92 0.70
CA SER A 128 -0.57 7.19 -0.50
C SER A 128 0.48 7.27 -1.61
N ALA A 129 1.01 8.45 -1.89
CA ALA A 129 2.06 8.66 -2.89
C ALA A 129 3.33 7.89 -2.55
N ALA A 130 3.71 7.86 -1.28
CA ALA A 130 4.87 7.15 -0.79
C ALA A 130 4.74 5.63 -0.95
N PHE A 131 3.59 5.05 -0.60
CA PHE A 131 3.34 3.63 -0.83
C PHE A 131 3.21 3.28 -2.31
N LEU A 132 2.62 4.17 -3.13
CA LEU A 132 2.55 3.99 -4.58
C LEU A 132 3.95 3.92 -5.19
N THR A 133 4.81 4.87 -4.83
CA THR A 133 6.21 4.91 -5.28
C THR A 133 6.95 3.64 -4.86
N GLU A 134 6.78 3.21 -3.62
CA GLU A 134 7.35 1.96 -3.13
C GLU A 134 6.85 0.75 -3.91
N ALA A 135 5.53 0.62 -4.11
CA ALA A 135 4.94 -0.48 -4.87
C ALA A 135 5.44 -0.53 -6.32
N LEU A 136 5.59 0.63 -6.97
CA LEU A 136 6.15 0.72 -8.32
C LEU A 136 7.60 0.26 -8.37
N ILE A 137 8.44 0.73 -7.46
CA ILE A 137 9.86 0.35 -7.41
C ILE A 137 10.01 -1.15 -7.17
N LEU A 138 9.29 -1.70 -6.18
CA LEU A 138 9.36 -3.12 -5.86
C LEU A 138 8.78 -3.98 -6.98
N GLY A 139 7.69 -3.55 -7.63
CA GLY A 139 7.09 -4.22 -8.78
C GLY A 139 8.04 -4.27 -9.97
N LEU A 140 8.67 -3.14 -10.30
CA LEU A 140 9.69 -3.08 -11.37
C LEU A 140 10.88 -4.00 -11.07
N ARG A 141 11.38 -3.97 -9.84
CA ARG A 141 12.46 -4.86 -9.41
C ARG A 141 12.07 -6.33 -9.50
N LEU A 142 10.84 -6.68 -9.14
CA LEU A 142 10.33 -8.04 -9.26
C LEU A 142 10.29 -8.51 -10.72
N VAL A 143 9.81 -7.66 -11.64
CA VAL A 143 9.80 -7.96 -13.09
C VAL A 143 11.22 -8.15 -13.61
N TYR A 144 12.14 -7.29 -13.20
CA TYR A 144 13.56 -7.39 -13.61
C TYR A 144 14.20 -8.69 -13.11
N CYS A 145 14.05 -8.99 -11.81
CA CYS A 145 14.54 -10.25 -11.23
C CYS A 145 13.93 -11.48 -11.89
N ASN A 146 12.65 -11.45 -12.25
CA ASN A 146 12.00 -12.57 -12.91
C ASN A 146 12.54 -12.81 -14.33
N ARG A 147 13.01 -11.78 -15.03
CA ARG A 147 13.70 -11.91 -16.33
C ARG A 147 15.10 -12.49 -16.19
N GLU A 148 15.85 -12.13 -15.15
CA GLU A 148 17.20 -12.65 -14.90
C GLU A 148 17.20 -14.11 -14.41
N VAL A 149 16.25 -14.49 -13.55
CA VAL A 149 16.15 -15.81 -12.92
C VAL A 149 15.37 -16.82 -13.77
N GLY A 150 14.61 -16.33 -14.77
CA GLY A 150 13.81 -17.16 -15.67
C GLY A 150 14.58 -18.32 -16.33
N PRO A 151 15.81 -18.12 -16.81
CA PRO A 151 16.62 -19.18 -17.40
C PRO A 151 17.18 -20.19 -16.39
N LEU A 152 17.34 -19.82 -15.12
CA LEU A 152 17.91 -20.71 -14.09
C LEU A 152 16.93 -21.80 -13.65
N PHE A 153 15.63 -21.49 -13.55
CA PHE A 153 14.59 -22.49 -13.24
C PHE A 153 14.23 -23.43 -14.42
N ALA A 154 14.64 -23.08 -15.64
CA ALA A 154 14.46 -23.95 -16.81
C ALA A 154 15.49 -25.07 -16.87
N ARG A 155 16.55 -25.03 -16.07
CA ARG A 155 17.67 -25.97 -16.07
C ARG A 155 17.53 -27.13 -15.09
N GLU A 156 16.55 -27.06 -14.19
CA GLU A 156 16.29 -28.10 -13.14
C GLU A 156 15.11 -29.01 -13.47
N ARG A 157 14.72 -29.11 -14.75
CA ARG A 157 13.75 -30.11 -15.23
C ARG A 157 14.38 -31.15 -16.11
#